data_35ed8bb019400c0575542bc0b247c615
#
_entry.id   35ed8bb019400c0575542bc0b247c615
#
_cell.length_a   1.000
_cell.length_b   1.000
_cell.length_c   1.000
_cell.angle_alpha   90.00
_cell.angle_beta   90.00
_cell.angle_gamma   90.00
#
_symmetry.space_group_name_H-M   'P 1'
#
loop_
_entity.id
_entity.type
_entity.pdbx_description
1 polymer ?
#
loop_
_entity_poly.entity_id
_entity_poly.type
_entity_poly.pdbx_seq_one_letter_code
_entity_poly.pdbx_strand_id
1 'polypeptide(L)'
;MKRLICLLAVLCLLPLAAMAEDLPEQLTLAPGESRNFTLPFQGYWESDAPEVADAQGDTITAYEEGYAVLALIGADGEEFSVEIEVAPKQDEVPALIRRAIDVGIQEWTEAAGRTFPRSDSNKPHRDNKYTKWWGYDCGWCGAFANYCLDTAGVPLEPTDTYKKLKPIGSGEPHGVREAAVQKLDTGYTNMERVTQTEPRPGYLVIYGYRDHKESSAYPYAHVGLVTDVQDLGEGKFLISTVEGNLSSRIKRFTYVYDSTIPANKAKPNAKTNLNMFDAPDDVTREPDIQYTPHQSYWYVTEFCMTWY
;
A
#
# COMPACT_ATOMS: atom_id res chain seq x y z
N MET A 1 -28.26 4.01 59.05
CA MET A 1 -27.00 3.98 58.34
C MET A 1 -26.80 2.62 57.66
N LYS A 2 -27.14 2.52 56.36
CA LYS A 2 -26.99 1.29 55.58
C LYS A 2 -25.67 1.41 54.80
N ARG A 3 -24.72 0.53 55.10
CA ARG A 3 -23.44 0.46 54.33
C ARG A 3 -23.68 -0.31 53.04
N LEU A 4 -23.48 0.36 51.91
CA LEU A 4 -23.49 -0.23 50.58
C LEU A 4 -22.08 -0.81 50.33
N ILE A 5 -21.98 -2.11 50.21
CA ILE A 5 -20.75 -2.82 49.83
C ILE A 5 -20.74 -2.87 48.29
N CYS A 6 -19.86 -2.07 47.67
CA CYS A 6 -19.57 -2.20 46.25
C CYS A 6 -18.66 -3.41 46.03
N LEU A 7 -19.18 -4.46 45.44
CA LEU A 7 -18.40 -5.59 44.93
C LEU A 7 -17.77 -5.17 43.60
N LEU A 8 -16.47 -4.90 43.56
CA LEU A 8 -15.67 -4.73 42.37
C LEU A 8 -15.43 -6.11 41.76
N ALA A 9 -16.12 -6.45 40.68
CA ALA A 9 -15.79 -7.64 39.90
C ALA A 9 -14.55 -7.32 39.06
N VAL A 10 -13.41 -7.83 39.47
CA VAL A 10 -12.17 -7.85 38.66
C VAL A 10 -12.36 -8.92 37.61
N LEU A 11 -12.65 -8.50 36.40
CA LEU A 11 -12.68 -9.37 35.21
C LEU A 11 -11.19 -9.67 34.87
N CYS A 12 -10.68 -10.80 35.31
CA CYS A 12 -9.40 -11.33 34.85
C CYS A 12 -9.57 -11.69 33.36
N LEU A 13 -9.08 -10.83 32.46
CA LEU A 13 -8.80 -11.20 31.08
C LEU A 13 -7.65 -12.20 31.12
N LEU A 14 -7.96 -13.49 31.17
CA LEU A 14 -7.00 -14.55 30.87
C LEU A 14 -6.64 -14.38 29.39
N PRO A 15 -5.33 -14.32 29.04
CA PRO A 15 -4.97 -14.39 27.63
C PRO A 15 -5.50 -15.69 27.06
N LEU A 16 -6.24 -15.62 25.95
CA LEU A 16 -6.57 -16.80 25.15
C LEU A 16 -5.21 -17.39 24.75
N ALA A 17 -4.83 -18.51 25.38
CA ALA A 17 -3.68 -19.27 24.92
C ALA A 17 -4.04 -19.70 23.47
N ALA A 18 -3.29 -19.20 22.50
CA ALA A 18 -3.38 -19.70 21.15
C ALA A 18 -3.13 -21.20 21.20
N MET A 19 -4.09 -22.00 20.74
CA MET A 19 -3.90 -23.46 20.63
C MET A 19 -2.77 -23.66 19.62
N ALA A 20 -1.76 -24.49 19.98
CA ALA A 20 -0.71 -24.84 19.04
C ALA A 20 -1.32 -25.53 17.83
N GLU A 21 -0.91 -25.14 16.65
CA GLU A 21 -1.33 -25.75 15.38
C GLU A 21 -0.54 -27.04 15.14
N ASP A 22 -1.10 -27.98 14.38
CA ASP A 22 -0.35 -29.15 13.93
C ASP A 22 0.76 -28.70 12.97
N LEU A 23 1.93 -29.35 13.05
CA LEU A 23 3.08 -29.00 12.23
C LEU A 23 2.81 -29.33 10.76
N PRO A 24 2.80 -28.33 9.84
CA PRO A 24 2.57 -28.56 8.42
C PRO A 24 3.86 -29.01 7.70
N GLU A 25 3.74 -29.60 6.49
CA GLU A 25 4.87 -29.93 5.63
C GLU A 25 5.48 -28.69 4.93
N GLN A 26 4.69 -27.62 4.78
CA GLN A 26 5.10 -26.34 4.19
C GLN A 26 4.60 -25.19 5.06
N LEU A 27 5.45 -24.20 5.28
CA LEU A 27 5.15 -23.07 6.14
C LEU A 27 5.75 -21.79 5.56
N THR A 28 4.95 -20.72 5.47
CA THR A 28 5.44 -19.38 5.17
C THR A 28 5.42 -18.54 6.44
N LEU A 29 6.55 -17.93 6.77
CA LEU A 29 6.73 -17.02 7.91
C LEU A 29 7.28 -15.67 7.45
N ALA A 30 7.00 -14.62 8.20
CA ALA A 30 7.68 -13.35 8.02
C ALA A 30 9.03 -13.32 8.75
N PRO A 31 10.03 -12.55 8.29
CA PRO A 31 11.25 -12.31 9.05
C PRO A 31 10.94 -11.84 10.49
N GLY A 32 11.55 -12.49 11.48
CA GLY A 32 11.31 -12.25 12.91
C GLY A 32 10.05 -12.91 13.47
N GLU A 33 9.26 -13.61 12.67
CA GLU A 33 8.09 -14.35 13.15
C GLU A 33 8.50 -15.65 13.83
N SER A 34 7.81 -15.98 14.93
CA SER A 34 7.92 -17.28 15.60
C SER A 34 6.54 -17.89 15.79
N ARG A 35 6.41 -19.20 15.54
CA ARG A 35 5.18 -19.96 15.75
C ARG A 35 5.41 -21.24 16.53
N ASN A 36 4.42 -21.61 17.34
CA ASN A 36 4.42 -22.83 18.12
C ASN A 36 3.53 -23.88 17.47
N PHE A 37 4.02 -25.11 17.39
CA PHE A 37 3.35 -26.23 16.76
C PHE A 37 3.23 -27.43 17.68
N THR A 38 2.22 -28.25 17.45
CA THR A 38 2.14 -29.60 18.03
C THR A 38 3.05 -30.52 17.20
N LEU A 39 4.10 -31.04 17.81
CA LEU A 39 5.04 -31.92 17.12
C LEU A 39 4.46 -33.33 16.97
N PRO A 40 4.69 -34.02 15.83
CA PRO A 40 4.23 -35.37 15.60
C PRO A 40 4.92 -36.39 16.54
N PHE A 41 6.16 -36.11 16.97
CA PHE A 41 6.94 -36.91 17.92
C PHE A 41 8.00 -36.02 18.62
N GLN A 42 8.62 -36.53 19.65
CA GLN A 42 9.73 -35.86 20.33
C GLN A 42 11.05 -36.13 19.59
N GLY A 43 11.81 -35.05 19.36
CA GLY A 43 13.05 -35.13 18.61
C GLY A 43 13.91 -33.88 18.75
N TYR A 44 14.94 -33.79 17.89
CA TYR A 44 15.72 -32.57 17.73
C TYR A 44 15.62 -32.07 16.31
N TRP A 45 15.87 -30.76 16.12
CA TRP A 45 15.78 -30.12 14.82
C TRP A 45 17.15 -29.98 14.17
N GLU A 46 17.18 -30.14 12.86
CA GLU A 46 18.28 -29.74 11.98
C GLU A 46 17.72 -28.78 10.92
N SER A 47 18.44 -27.70 10.64
CA SER A 47 18.12 -26.74 9.56
C SER A 47 19.25 -26.75 8.54
N ASP A 48 18.91 -26.78 7.24
CA ASP A 48 19.88 -26.64 6.14
C ASP A 48 20.29 -25.16 5.90
N ALA A 49 19.50 -24.19 6.42
CA ALA A 49 19.77 -22.75 6.34
C ALA A 49 19.36 -22.07 7.67
N PRO A 50 20.12 -22.25 8.78
CA PRO A 50 19.73 -21.74 10.08
C PRO A 50 19.72 -20.21 10.19
N GLU A 51 20.37 -19.51 9.27
CA GLU A 51 20.27 -18.04 9.12
C GLU A 51 18.91 -17.62 8.56
N VAL A 52 18.21 -18.47 7.82
CA VAL A 52 16.88 -18.22 7.26
C VAL A 52 15.81 -18.59 8.28
N ALA A 53 15.85 -19.85 8.77
CA ALA A 53 14.93 -20.33 9.78
C ALA A 53 15.57 -21.44 10.63
N ASP A 54 15.19 -21.49 11.91
CA ASP A 54 15.63 -22.53 12.85
C ASP A 54 14.48 -22.89 13.79
N ALA A 55 14.61 -24.02 14.49
CA ALA A 55 13.58 -24.49 15.42
C ALA A 55 14.17 -24.94 16.74
N GLN A 56 13.47 -24.63 17.82
CA GLN A 56 13.81 -25.06 19.17
C GLN A 56 12.55 -25.54 19.93
N GLY A 57 12.56 -26.82 20.35
CA GLY A 57 11.38 -27.41 20.98
C GLY A 57 10.20 -27.46 20.02
N ASP A 58 9.10 -26.84 20.36
CA ASP A 58 7.87 -26.72 19.57
C ASP A 58 7.77 -25.40 18.77
N THR A 59 8.84 -24.59 18.77
CA THR A 59 8.84 -23.26 18.18
C THR A 59 9.74 -23.21 16.95
N ILE A 60 9.20 -22.78 15.80
CA ILE A 60 9.94 -22.42 14.59
C ILE A 60 10.08 -20.89 14.54
N THR A 61 11.29 -20.39 14.29
CA THR A 61 11.62 -18.98 14.20
C THR A 61 12.25 -18.66 12.84
N ALA A 62 11.68 -17.67 12.15
CA ALA A 62 12.19 -17.12 10.90
C ALA A 62 13.11 -15.91 11.18
N TYR A 63 14.24 -15.79 10.47
CA TYR A 63 15.22 -14.72 10.66
C TYR A 63 15.39 -13.84 9.44
N GLU A 64 15.90 -14.39 8.33
CA GLU A 64 16.16 -13.69 7.09
C GLU A 64 15.28 -14.24 5.96
N GLU A 65 15.02 -13.42 4.94
CA GLU A 65 14.28 -13.86 3.74
C GLU A 65 15.03 -14.97 3.02
N GLY A 66 14.30 -16.00 2.60
CA GLY A 66 14.87 -17.14 1.91
C GLY A 66 14.06 -18.42 2.07
N TYR A 67 14.72 -19.53 1.78
CA TYR A 67 14.15 -20.88 1.93
C TYR A 67 15.01 -21.71 2.87
N ALA A 68 14.38 -22.49 3.74
CA ALA A 68 15.02 -23.43 4.61
C ALA A 68 14.22 -24.73 4.66
N VAL A 69 14.89 -25.86 4.88
CA VAL A 69 14.25 -27.12 5.22
C VAL A 69 14.62 -27.47 6.66
N LEU A 70 13.61 -27.59 7.50
CA LEU A 70 13.77 -28.04 8.90
C LEU A 70 13.42 -29.51 8.99
N ALA A 71 14.32 -30.34 9.48
CA ALA A 71 14.09 -31.75 9.75
C ALA A 71 13.96 -31.99 11.27
N LEU A 72 12.82 -32.51 11.71
CA LEU A 72 12.62 -33.05 13.06
C LEU A 72 13.03 -34.54 13.07
N ILE A 73 14.03 -34.89 13.86
CA ILE A 73 14.61 -36.23 13.93
C ILE A 73 14.30 -36.86 15.30
N GLY A 74 13.55 -37.94 15.27
CA GLY A 74 13.19 -38.71 16.47
C GLY A 74 14.27 -39.67 16.93
N ALA A 75 14.19 -40.14 18.18
CA ALA A 75 15.14 -41.06 18.77
C ALA A 75 15.23 -42.44 18.06
N ASP A 76 14.16 -42.84 17.42
CA ASP A 76 14.06 -44.11 16.69
C ASP A 76 14.40 -43.97 15.18
N GLY A 77 14.88 -42.78 14.76
CA GLY A 77 15.19 -42.44 13.39
C GLY A 77 13.97 -42.08 12.54
N GLU A 78 12.85 -41.73 13.17
CA GLU A 78 11.70 -41.09 12.50
C GLU A 78 12.13 -39.68 12.07
N GLU A 79 11.67 -39.26 10.89
CA GLU A 79 11.99 -37.96 10.31
C GLU A 79 10.71 -37.29 9.79
N PHE A 80 10.56 -36.00 10.10
CA PHE A 80 9.51 -35.12 9.54
C PHE A 80 10.15 -33.85 9.04
N SER A 81 9.96 -33.53 7.78
CA SER A 81 10.54 -32.33 7.18
C SER A 81 9.49 -31.24 6.94
N VAL A 82 9.88 -29.99 7.21
CA VAL A 82 9.08 -28.79 6.94
C VAL A 82 9.85 -27.91 5.98
N GLU A 83 9.25 -27.60 4.83
CA GLU A 83 9.77 -26.59 3.92
C GLU A 83 9.34 -25.20 4.42
N ILE A 84 10.29 -24.32 4.72
CA ILE A 84 10.05 -22.98 5.21
C ILE A 84 10.36 -21.99 4.10
N GLU A 85 9.38 -21.16 3.74
CA GLU A 85 9.58 -19.94 2.98
C GLU A 85 9.53 -18.77 3.96
N VAL A 86 10.65 -18.06 4.12
CA VAL A 86 10.67 -16.82 4.87
C VAL A 86 10.57 -15.66 3.88
N ALA A 87 9.39 -15.05 3.85
CA ALA A 87 9.07 -13.93 3.00
C ALA A 87 8.34 -12.84 3.80
N PRO A 88 8.47 -11.57 3.44
CA PRO A 88 7.65 -10.53 4.04
C PRO A 88 6.18 -10.91 3.96
N LYS A 89 5.41 -10.68 5.04
CA LYS A 89 3.95 -10.86 4.95
C LYS A 89 3.47 -10.01 3.78
N GLN A 90 2.96 -10.65 2.74
CA GLN A 90 2.47 -9.96 1.53
C GLN A 90 1.45 -8.87 1.84
N ASP A 91 0.81 -8.93 3.00
CA ASP A 91 -0.21 -7.99 3.46
C ASP A 91 0.33 -6.92 4.43
N GLU A 92 1.58 -7.00 4.85
CA GLU A 92 2.12 -5.98 5.76
C GLU A 92 2.78 -4.83 4.98
N VAL A 93 2.11 -3.67 5.02
CA VAL A 93 2.63 -2.43 4.40
C VAL A 93 4.02 -2.10 4.97
N PRO A 94 5.08 -2.01 4.15
CA PRO A 94 6.43 -1.72 4.61
C PRO A 94 6.52 -0.44 5.44
N ALA A 95 7.43 -0.38 6.41
CA ALA A 95 7.56 0.74 7.34
C ALA A 95 7.77 2.09 6.64
N LEU A 96 8.55 2.13 5.54
CA LEU A 96 8.76 3.33 4.75
C LEU A 96 7.47 3.78 4.06
N ILE A 97 6.66 2.85 3.60
CA ILE A 97 5.37 3.13 2.96
C ILE A 97 4.35 3.61 3.99
N ARG A 98 4.27 2.98 5.17
CA ARG A 98 3.44 3.50 6.28
C ARG A 98 3.81 4.93 6.61
N ARG A 99 5.10 5.23 6.72
CA ARG A 99 5.58 6.60 6.93
C ARG A 99 5.18 7.55 5.80
N ALA A 100 5.20 7.12 4.53
CA ALA A 100 4.78 7.95 3.41
C ALA A 100 3.28 8.29 3.48
N ILE A 101 2.45 7.32 3.89
CA ILE A 101 1.03 7.52 4.17
C ILE A 101 0.85 8.54 5.30
N ASP A 102 1.57 8.38 6.42
CA ASP A 102 1.51 9.29 7.57
C ASP A 102 1.91 10.71 7.18
N VAL A 103 2.97 10.88 6.38
CA VAL A 103 3.35 12.19 5.81
C VAL A 103 2.21 12.79 5.01
N GLY A 104 1.57 12.03 4.12
CA GLY A 104 0.45 12.51 3.32
C GLY A 104 -0.74 12.97 4.18
N ILE A 105 -1.09 12.20 5.21
CA ILE A 105 -2.16 12.52 6.15
C ILE A 105 -1.79 13.76 6.99
N GLN A 106 -0.56 13.85 7.47
CA GLN A 106 -0.05 15.00 8.21
C GLN A 106 -0.12 16.27 7.36
N GLU A 107 0.33 16.22 6.10
CA GLU A 107 0.28 17.32 5.16
C GLU A 107 -1.15 17.84 4.91
N TRP A 108 -2.12 16.92 4.80
CA TRP A 108 -3.52 17.28 4.69
C TRP A 108 -4.04 17.94 5.96
N THR A 109 -3.72 17.39 7.13
CA THR A 109 -4.12 17.93 8.44
C THR A 109 -3.56 19.33 8.65
N GLU A 110 -2.26 19.54 8.40
CA GLU A 110 -1.60 20.84 8.54
C GLU A 110 -2.09 21.87 7.52
N ALA A 111 -2.47 21.42 6.33
CA ALA A 111 -3.06 22.31 5.33
C ALA A 111 -4.42 22.86 5.76
N ALA A 112 -5.20 22.12 6.57
CA ALA A 112 -6.50 22.56 7.12
C ALA A 112 -7.41 23.22 6.06
N GLY A 113 -7.50 22.60 4.88
CA GLY A 113 -8.29 23.14 3.75
C GLY A 113 -7.68 24.38 3.05
N ARG A 114 -6.46 24.81 3.43
CA ARG A 114 -5.77 25.95 2.81
C ARG A 114 -5.59 25.74 1.31
N THR A 115 -5.80 26.84 0.55
CA THR A 115 -5.50 26.87 -0.88
C THR A 115 -4.04 27.25 -1.09
N PHE A 116 -3.33 26.41 -1.84
CA PHE A 116 -1.98 26.71 -2.31
C PHE A 116 -2.02 27.55 -3.60
N PRO A 117 -1.02 28.42 -3.85
CA PRO A 117 -0.98 29.17 -5.09
C PRO A 117 -1.04 28.28 -6.31
N ARG A 118 -1.83 28.66 -7.30
CA ARG A 118 -1.88 27.99 -8.61
C ARG A 118 -0.59 28.23 -9.38
N SER A 119 -0.24 27.27 -10.23
CA SER A 119 0.82 27.47 -11.20
C SER A 119 0.40 28.57 -12.19
N ASP A 120 1.16 29.64 -12.18
CA ASP A 120 1.11 30.71 -13.16
C ASP A 120 2.43 30.66 -13.91
N SER A 121 2.39 30.34 -15.19
CA SER A 121 3.59 30.17 -16.03
C SER A 121 4.52 31.39 -16.05
N ASN A 122 4.09 32.51 -15.48
CA ASN A 122 4.83 33.77 -15.44
C ASN A 122 5.36 34.16 -14.05
N LYS A 123 5.09 33.38 -13.00
CA LYS A 123 5.59 33.68 -11.65
C LYS A 123 6.09 32.41 -10.95
N PRO A 124 7.34 32.42 -10.47
CA PRO A 124 7.83 31.28 -9.68
C PRO A 124 6.99 31.14 -8.42
N HIS A 125 6.32 29.97 -8.24
CA HIS A 125 5.47 29.67 -7.08
C HIS A 125 6.31 29.46 -5.83
N ARG A 126 6.76 30.55 -5.25
CA ARG A 126 7.62 30.54 -4.05
C ARG A 126 6.88 30.05 -2.80
N ASP A 127 5.55 30.00 -2.83
CA ASP A 127 4.73 29.72 -1.64
C ASP A 127 4.12 28.29 -1.62
N ASN A 128 4.41 27.46 -2.61
CA ASN A 128 4.02 26.07 -2.65
C ASN A 128 5.23 25.18 -2.38
N LYS A 129 5.25 24.52 -1.23
CA LYS A 129 6.40 23.69 -0.81
C LYS A 129 6.66 22.48 -1.72
N TYR A 130 5.65 21.94 -2.39
CA TYR A 130 5.78 20.79 -3.27
C TYR A 130 6.44 21.17 -4.59
N THR A 131 6.10 22.30 -5.19
CA THR A 131 6.77 22.81 -6.38
C THR A 131 8.19 23.30 -6.07
N LYS A 132 8.41 23.84 -4.85
CA LYS A 132 9.78 24.16 -4.37
C LYS A 132 10.64 22.92 -4.23
N TRP A 133 10.08 21.87 -3.60
CA TRP A 133 10.78 20.58 -3.47
C TRP A 133 11.08 19.97 -4.84
N TRP A 134 10.12 20.07 -5.77
CA TRP A 134 10.29 19.61 -7.14
C TRP A 134 11.35 20.41 -7.91
N GLY A 135 11.49 21.69 -7.68
CA GLY A 135 12.49 22.59 -8.26
C GLY A 135 11.96 23.50 -9.37
N TYR A 136 10.76 23.30 -9.87
CA TYR A 136 10.10 24.21 -10.80
C TYR A 136 8.58 24.14 -10.71
N ASP A 137 7.92 25.05 -11.42
CA ASP A 137 6.48 25.22 -11.42
C ASP A 137 5.79 24.18 -12.28
N CYS A 138 4.83 23.44 -11.71
CA CYS A 138 4.12 22.33 -12.38
C CYS A 138 2.74 22.10 -11.76
N GLY A 139 1.94 21.28 -12.42
CA GLY A 139 0.82 20.62 -11.76
C GLY A 139 1.36 19.72 -10.65
N TRP A 140 1.08 20.08 -9.39
CA TRP A 140 1.79 19.51 -8.25
C TRP A 140 1.15 18.26 -7.61
N CYS A 141 0.23 17.57 -8.29
CA CYS A 141 -0.30 16.30 -7.79
C CYS A 141 0.80 15.23 -7.70
N GLY A 142 1.57 15.02 -8.77
CA GLY A 142 2.70 14.10 -8.76
C GLY A 142 3.84 14.57 -7.84
N ALA A 143 4.11 15.88 -7.79
CA ALA A 143 5.09 16.42 -6.87
C ALA A 143 4.69 16.19 -5.40
N PHE A 144 3.42 16.29 -5.05
CA PHE A 144 2.91 15.98 -3.72
C PHE A 144 3.09 14.49 -3.37
N ALA A 145 2.65 13.59 -4.25
CA ALA A 145 2.77 12.15 -4.02
C ALA A 145 4.24 11.74 -3.82
N ASN A 146 5.13 12.22 -4.69
CA ASN A 146 6.55 11.96 -4.55
C ASN A 146 7.20 12.64 -3.34
N TYR A 147 6.74 13.82 -2.95
CA TYR A 147 7.17 14.46 -1.71
C TYR A 147 6.89 13.59 -0.49
N CYS A 148 5.73 12.93 -0.44
CA CYS A 148 5.37 12.01 0.65
C CYS A 148 6.32 10.80 0.67
N LEU A 149 6.58 10.18 -0.48
CA LEU A 149 7.52 9.05 -0.60
C LEU A 149 8.95 9.44 -0.22
N ASP A 150 9.48 10.54 -0.77
CA ASP A 150 10.84 11.04 -0.52
C ASP A 150 11.04 11.41 0.95
N THR A 151 10.08 12.12 1.54
CA THR A 151 10.11 12.50 2.97
C THR A 151 10.13 11.28 3.89
N ALA A 152 9.48 10.19 3.48
CA ALA A 152 9.50 8.93 4.19
C ALA A 152 10.81 8.15 4.02
N GLY A 153 11.65 8.52 3.06
CA GLY A 153 12.91 7.84 2.74
C GLY A 153 12.76 6.72 1.70
N VAL A 154 11.63 6.65 0.98
CA VAL A 154 11.47 5.72 -0.14
C VAL A 154 12.44 6.12 -1.26
N PRO A 155 13.29 5.20 -1.76
CA PRO A 155 14.15 5.46 -2.90
C PRO A 155 13.33 5.87 -4.12
N LEU A 156 13.73 6.96 -4.78
CA LEU A 156 13.07 7.46 -5.98
C LEU A 156 14.05 7.48 -7.14
N GLU A 157 13.69 6.82 -8.25
CA GLU A 157 14.45 6.90 -9.49
C GLU A 157 14.50 8.34 -10.03
N PRO A 158 15.66 8.81 -10.50
CA PRO A 158 15.83 10.17 -10.98
C PRO A 158 14.92 10.51 -12.17
N THR A 159 14.52 11.77 -12.25
CA THR A 159 13.58 12.32 -13.24
C THR A 159 13.89 11.96 -14.70
N ASP A 160 15.17 11.97 -15.09
CA ASP A 160 15.55 11.77 -16.51
C ASP A 160 15.68 10.30 -16.91
N THR A 161 15.44 9.38 -15.98
CA THR A 161 15.65 7.94 -16.21
C THR A 161 14.37 7.18 -16.51
N TYR A 162 13.18 7.76 -16.27
CA TYR A 162 11.90 7.05 -16.35
C TYR A 162 11.68 6.23 -17.63
N LYS A 163 12.19 6.69 -18.78
CA LYS A 163 12.12 5.96 -20.06
C LYS A 163 13.10 4.79 -20.18
N LYS A 164 14.07 4.70 -19.28
CA LYS A 164 15.16 3.70 -19.31
C LYS A 164 15.11 2.76 -18.11
N LEU A 165 14.10 2.91 -17.26
CA LEU A 165 13.93 2.05 -16.11
C LEU A 165 13.72 0.62 -16.57
N LYS A 166 14.18 -0.31 -15.76
CA LYS A 166 14.10 -1.74 -16.00
C LYS A 166 13.25 -2.35 -14.88
N PRO A 167 12.73 -3.55 -15.08
CA PRO A 167 12.06 -4.29 -14.02
C PRO A 167 12.89 -4.28 -12.74
N ILE A 168 12.24 -3.92 -11.63
CA ILE A 168 12.81 -3.96 -10.29
C ILE A 168 12.10 -5.08 -9.55
N GLY A 169 12.87 -5.99 -8.97
CA GLY A 169 12.35 -7.14 -8.24
C GLY A 169 11.38 -6.78 -7.11
N SER A 170 10.72 -7.78 -6.58
CA SER A 170 9.70 -7.69 -5.53
C SER A 170 10.26 -7.17 -4.20
N GLY A 171 9.40 -6.66 -3.36
CA GLY A 171 9.60 -6.41 -1.95
C GLY A 171 9.94 -4.98 -1.60
N GLU A 172 11.06 -4.46 -2.07
CA GLU A 172 11.59 -3.18 -1.63
C GLU A 172 10.74 -1.97 -2.05
N PRO A 173 10.42 -1.05 -1.11
CA PRO A 173 9.79 0.21 -1.44
C PRO A 173 10.59 1.01 -2.45
N HIS A 174 9.95 1.42 -3.54
CA HIS A 174 10.61 2.14 -4.63
C HIS A 174 9.65 3.05 -5.38
N GLY A 175 10.14 4.14 -5.95
CA GLY A 175 9.33 5.08 -6.68
C GLY A 175 10.04 5.73 -7.87
N VAL A 176 9.28 6.54 -8.61
CA VAL A 176 9.77 7.34 -9.75
C VAL A 176 9.63 8.81 -9.40
N ARG A 177 10.73 9.55 -9.33
CA ARG A 177 10.73 10.97 -9.05
C ARG A 177 10.24 11.75 -10.28
N GLU A 178 8.92 11.94 -10.40
CA GLU A 178 8.33 12.65 -11.53
C GLU A 178 7.02 13.37 -11.12
N ALA A 179 6.86 14.62 -11.53
CA ALA A 179 5.66 15.39 -11.24
C ALA A 179 4.55 15.19 -12.28
N ALA A 180 4.91 14.87 -13.52
CA ALA A 180 3.96 14.64 -14.59
C ALA A 180 3.39 13.23 -14.54
N VAL A 181 2.07 13.11 -14.38
CA VAL A 181 1.36 11.83 -14.20
C VAL A 181 1.69 10.81 -15.30
N GLN A 182 1.75 11.24 -16.57
CA GLN A 182 2.11 10.37 -17.68
C GLN A 182 3.53 9.79 -17.56
N LYS A 183 4.47 10.56 -17.02
CA LYS A 183 5.84 10.07 -16.86
C LYS A 183 5.96 9.15 -15.63
N LEU A 184 5.17 9.39 -14.59
CA LEU A 184 5.00 8.45 -13.49
C LEU A 184 4.52 7.10 -14.01
N ASP A 185 3.39 7.08 -14.72
CA ASP A 185 2.85 5.89 -15.37
C ASP A 185 3.90 5.16 -16.22
N THR A 186 4.58 5.89 -17.10
CA THR A 186 5.63 5.30 -17.95
C THR A 186 6.77 4.69 -17.14
N GLY A 187 7.20 5.37 -16.08
CA GLY A 187 8.27 4.89 -15.21
C GLY A 187 7.90 3.60 -14.49
N TYR A 188 6.72 3.57 -13.85
CA TYR A 188 6.24 2.37 -13.16
C TYR A 188 5.93 1.22 -14.13
N THR A 189 5.40 1.51 -15.32
CA THR A 189 5.21 0.50 -16.37
C THR A 189 6.54 -0.13 -16.80
N ASN A 190 7.59 0.68 -16.98
CA ASN A 190 8.92 0.18 -17.33
C ASN A 190 9.58 -0.65 -16.21
N MET A 191 9.24 -0.36 -14.97
CA MET A 191 9.66 -1.18 -13.81
C MET A 191 8.82 -2.45 -13.63
N GLU A 192 7.78 -2.65 -14.46
CA GLU A 192 6.76 -3.71 -14.30
C GLU A 192 6.00 -3.62 -12.97
N ARG A 193 5.84 -2.41 -12.45
CA ARG A 193 5.19 -2.10 -11.16
C ARG A 193 3.86 -1.38 -11.35
N VAL A 194 2.93 -1.98 -12.11
CA VAL A 194 1.56 -1.48 -12.29
C VAL A 194 0.54 -2.60 -12.15
N THR A 195 -0.60 -2.30 -11.57
CA THR A 195 -1.73 -3.23 -11.44
C THR A 195 -3.07 -2.52 -11.64
N GLN A 196 -4.09 -3.24 -12.07
CA GLN A 196 -5.47 -2.78 -12.11
C GLN A 196 -6.39 -3.61 -11.20
N THR A 197 -5.88 -4.69 -10.60
CA THR A 197 -6.70 -5.66 -9.89
C THR A 197 -6.47 -5.69 -8.38
N GLU A 198 -5.31 -5.27 -7.92
CA GLU A 198 -4.90 -5.39 -6.52
C GLU A 198 -4.38 -4.06 -5.97
N PRO A 199 -5.27 -3.12 -5.62
CA PRO A 199 -4.86 -1.90 -4.93
C PRO A 199 -4.33 -2.23 -3.53
N ARG A 200 -3.27 -1.54 -3.10
CA ARG A 200 -2.73 -1.66 -1.74
C ARG A 200 -2.43 -0.28 -1.14
N PRO A 201 -2.43 -0.14 0.20
CA PRO A 201 -1.99 1.09 0.84
C PRO A 201 -0.57 1.48 0.40
N GLY A 202 -0.35 2.75 0.13
CA GLY A 202 0.91 3.28 -0.35
C GLY A 202 1.09 3.28 -1.86
N TYR A 203 0.28 2.56 -2.62
CA TYR A 203 0.30 2.65 -4.09
C TYR A 203 -0.11 4.05 -4.55
N LEU A 204 0.37 4.46 -5.71
CA LEU A 204 -0.10 5.67 -6.36
C LEU A 204 -1.23 5.32 -7.32
N VAL A 205 -2.43 5.83 -7.06
CA VAL A 205 -3.56 5.67 -7.98
C VAL A 205 -3.48 6.70 -9.08
N ILE A 206 -3.57 6.24 -10.33
CA ILE A 206 -3.58 7.08 -11.52
C ILE A 206 -5.01 7.21 -12.05
N TYR A 207 -5.44 8.44 -12.29
CA TYR A 207 -6.78 8.74 -12.79
C TYR A 207 -6.73 9.23 -14.23
N GLY A 208 -7.72 8.83 -15.02
CA GLY A 208 -7.95 9.30 -16.38
C GLY A 208 -9.16 10.22 -16.46
N TYR A 209 -9.20 11.07 -17.51
CA TYR A 209 -10.36 11.89 -17.80
C TYR A 209 -11.45 11.11 -18.53
N ARG A 210 -12.67 11.21 -18.01
CA ARG A 210 -13.87 10.62 -18.61
C ARG A 210 -14.14 11.09 -20.05
N ASP A 211 -13.95 12.37 -20.30
CA ASP A 211 -14.29 13.02 -21.58
C ASP A 211 -13.05 13.23 -22.46
N HIS A 212 -12.03 12.40 -22.28
CA HIS A 212 -10.84 12.50 -23.10
C HIS A 212 -11.18 12.21 -24.56
N LYS A 213 -11.01 13.21 -25.42
CA LYS A 213 -11.18 13.03 -26.86
C LYS A 213 -10.03 12.17 -27.39
N GLU A 214 -10.34 11.20 -28.25
CA GLU A 214 -9.36 10.28 -28.86
C GLU A 214 -8.13 10.97 -29.50
N SER A 215 -8.20 12.28 -29.74
CA SER A 215 -7.11 13.09 -30.31
C SER A 215 -6.14 13.67 -29.30
N SER A 216 -6.37 13.51 -27.97
CA SER A 216 -5.49 14.07 -26.97
C SER A 216 -4.45 13.03 -26.56
N ALA A 217 -3.18 13.39 -26.64
CA ALA A 217 -2.06 12.50 -26.34
C ALA A 217 -1.94 12.11 -24.85
N TYR A 218 -2.83 12.61 -23.96
CA TYR A 218 -2.68 12.49 -22.51
C TYR A 218 -4.01 12.09 -21.85
N PRO A 219 -4.28 10.77 -21.69
CA PRO A 219 -5.47 10.30 -20.99
C PRO A 219 -5.41 10.56 -19.46
N TYR A 220 -4.24 10.85 -18.94
CA TYR A 220 -3.95 10.95 -17.50
C TYR A 220 -4.30 12.32 -16.95
N ALA A 221 -5.11 12.32 -15.90
CA ALA A 221 -5.62 13.54 -15.28
C ALA A 221 -4.92 13.88 -13.98
N HIS A 222 -4.66 12.88 -13.15
CA HIS A 222 -4.32 13.10 -11.76
C HIS A 222 -3.67 11.87 -11.14
N VAL A 223 -3.05 12.07 -9.97
CA VAL A 223 -2.47 11.01 -9.14
C VAL A 223 -2.75 11.28 -7.67
N GLY A 224 -3.07 10.22 -6.92
CA GLY A 224 -3.24 10.22 -5.48
C GLY A 224 -2.37 9.15 -4.81
N LEU A 225 -2.08 9.32 -3.53
CA LEU A 225 -1.47 8.31 -2.67
C LEU A 225 -2.60 7.54 -1.97
N VAL A 226 -2.66 6.24 -2.16
CA VAL A 226 -3.60 5.34 -1.47
C VAL A 226 -3.19 5.24 0.00
N THR A 227 -4.10 5.56 0.91
CA THR A 227 -3.83 5.54 2.36
C THR A 227 -4.40 4.32 3.06
N ASP A 228 -5.47 3.75 2.51
CA ASP A 228 -6.13 2.56 3.04
C ASP A 228 -6.89 1.82 1.95
N VAL A 229 -7.02 0.50 2.11
CA VAL A 229 -7.76 -0.39 1.19
C VAL A 229 -8.48 -1.44 2.02
N GLN A 230 -9.78 -1.57 1.81
CA GLN A 230 -10.60 -2.65 2.34
C GLN A 230 -11.17 -3.46 1.18
N ASP A 231 -10.92 -4.77 1.15
CA ASP A 231 -11.55 -5.67 0.20
C ASP A 231 -13.03 -5.86 0.57
N LEU A 232 -13.93 -5.57 -0.37
CA LEU A 232 -15.37 -5.75 -0.25
C LEU A 232 -15.85 -7.05 -0.91
N GLY A 233 -14.94 -7.81 -1.50
CA GLY A 233 -15.24 -8.99 -2.30
C GLY A 233 -15.64 -8.67 -3.74
N GLU A 234 -15.70 -9.72 -4.57
CA GLU A 234 -16.11 -9.63 -5.99
C GLU A 234 -15.31 -8.61 -6.81
N GLY A 235 -14.04 -8.40 -6.46
CA GLY A 235 -13.16 -7.43 -7.14
C GLY A 235 -13.47 -5.96 -6.83
N LYS A 236 -14.21 -5.69 -5.76
CA LYS A 236 -14.49 -4.33 -5.30
C LYS A 236 -13.68 -4.00 -4.06
N PHE A 237 -13.19 -2.78 -4.00
CA PHE A 237 -12.34 -2.29 -2.92
C PHE A 237 -12.83 -0.92 -2.45
N LEU A 238 -12.97 -0.74 -1.15
CA LEU A 238 -13.10 0.60 -0.56
C LEU A 238 -11.70 1.19 -0.42
N ILE A 239 -11.44 2.27 -1.15
CA ILE A 239 -10.12 2.89 -1.22
C ILE A 239 -10.17 4.26 -0.59
N SER A 240 -9.23 4.55 0.29
CA SER A 240 -8.97 5.89 0.80
C SER A 240 -7.71 6.47 0.18
N THR A 241 -7.74 7.77 -0.17
CA THR A 241 -6.61 8.48 -0.77
C THR A 241 -6.34 9.82 -0.11
N VAL A 242 -5.09 10.28 -0.26
CA VAL A 242 -4.70 11.67 -0.03
C VAL A 242 -4.09 12.24 -1.30
N GLU A 243 -4.55 13.41 -1.72
CA GLU A 243 -4.31 13.92 -3.06
C GLU A 243 -3.98 15.42 -3.06
N GLY A 244 -2.86 15.77 -3.68
CA GLY A 244 -2.45 17.16 -3.85
C GLY A 244 -3.02 17.80 -5.13
N ASN A 245 -3.14 19.12 -5.15
CA ASN A 245 -3.54 19.93 -6.32
C ASN A 245 -5.00 19.74 -6.79
N LEU A 246 -5.90 19.31 -5.93
CA LEU A 246 -7.32 19.31 -6.23
C LEU A 246 -7.95 20.65 -5.90
N SER A 247 -8.22 21.47 -6.92
CA SER A 247 -8.58 22.87 -6.76
C SER A 247 -7.55 23.63 -5.92
N SER A 248 -6.25 23.33 -6.15
CA SER A 248 -5.11 23.89 -5.43
C SER A 248 -5.10 23.58 -3.92
N ARG A 249 -5.66 22.46 -3.51
CA ARG A 249 -5.71 21.99 -2.11
C ARG A 249 -5.19 20.56 -2.01
N ILE A 250 -4.88 20.16 -0.78
CA ILE A 250 -4.76 18.74 -0.44
C ILE A 250 -6.13 18.28 0.03
N LYS A 251 -6.59 17.14 -0.47
CA LYS A 251 -7.88 16.54 -0.13
C LYS A 251 -7.74 15.06 0.18
N ARG A 252 -8.69 14.54 0.95
CA ARG A 252 -8.86 13.10 1.18
C ARG A 252 -10.18 12.64 0.59
N PHE A 253 -10.15 11.42 0.04
CA PHE A 253 -11.32 10.76 -0.53
C PHE A 253 -11.41 9.33 -0.02
N THR A 254 -12.65 8.83 0.04
CA THR A 254 -12.94 7.41 0.21
C THR A 254 -14.03 7.06 -0.78
N TYR A 255 -13.81 6.04 -1.61
CA TYR A 255 -14.73 5.62 -2.66
C TYR A 255 -14.57 4.14 -2.96
N VAL A 256 -15.55 3.53 -3.60
CA VAL A 256 -15.45 2.15 -4.09
C VAL A 256 -14.78 2.13 -5.46
N TYR A 257 -13.75 1.31 -5.60
CA TYR A 257 -13.15 0.93 -6.87
C TYR A 257 -13.60 -0.47 -7.26
N ASP A 258 -14.02 -0.66 -8.52
CA ASP A 258 -14.42 -1.95 -9.08
C ASP A 258 -13.38 -2.38 -10.13
N SER A 259 -12.53 -3.34 -9.77
CA SER A 259 -11.46 -3.85 -10.62
C SER A 259 -11.98 -4.76 -11.75
N THR A 260 -13.23 -5.19 -11.68
CA THR A 260 -13.88 -5.98 -12.74
C THR A 260 -14.24 -5.13 -13.97
N ILE A 261 -14.16 -3.80 -13.83
CA ILE A 261 -14.38 -2.83 -14.89
C ILE A 261 -13.02 -2.26 -15.33
N PRO A 262 -12.28 -2.92 -16.23
CA PRO A 262 -10.93 -2.51 -16.58
C PRO A 262 -10.93 -1.18 -17.32
N ALA A 263 -9.97 -0.32 -17.00
CA ALA A 263 -9.75 0.90 -17.73
C ALA A 263 -9.14 0.59 -19.11
N ASN A 264 -9.78 1.06 -20.19
CA ASN A 264 -9.21 0.98 -21.51
C ASN A 264 -8.32 2.20 -21.79
N LYS A 265 -7.01 2.04 -21.59
CA LYS A 265 -6.02 3.10 -21.80
C LYS A 265 -5.92 3.52 -23.30
N ALA A 266 -6.16 2.59 -24.21
CA ALA A 266 -6.03 2.85 -25.65
C ALA A 266 -7.24 3.57 -26.25
N LYS A 267 -8.43 3.37 -25.66
CA LYS A 267 -9.68 4.01 -26.06
C LYS A 267 -10.48 4.40 -24.82
N PRO A 268 -10.05 5.42 -24.07
CA PRO A 268 -10.77 5.86 -22.89
C PRO A 268 -12.17 6.34 -23.31
N ASN A 269 -13.19 5.61 -22.88
CA ASN A 269 -14.58 5.97 -23.13
C ASN A 269 -15.25 6.28 -21.80
N ALA A 270 -15.67 7.49 -21.65
CA ALA A 270 -16.35 8.01 -20.49
C ALA A 270 -17.54 7.19 -19.98
N LYS A 271 -18.20 6.46 -20.87
CA LYS A 271 -19.39 5.68 -20.51
C LYS A 271 -19.08 4.24 -20.10
N THR A 272 -17.90 3.71 -20.45
CA THR A 272 -17.53 2.31 -20.24
C THR A 272 -16.44 2.10 -19.21
N ASN A 273 -15.74 3.16 -18.79
CA ASN A 273 -14.63 3.07 -17.84
C ASN A 273 -14.99 3.62 -16.43
N LEU A 274 -16.27 3.72 -16.11
CA LEU A 274 -16.70 4.15 -14.78
C LEU A 274 -16.53 2.98 -13.80
N ASN A 275 -15.38 2.96 -13.17
CA ASN A 275 -14.99 1.96 -12.18
C ASN A 275 -14.84 2.56 -10.76
N MET A 276 -15.42 3.74 -10.54
CA MET A 276 -15.43 4.41 -9.23
C MET A 276 -16.86 4.73 -8.84
N PHE A 277 -17.23 4.43 -7.60
CA PHE A 277 -18.57 4.61 -7.05
C PHE A 277 -18.50 5.28 -5.68
N ASP A 278 -19.62 5.83 -5.22
CA ASP A 278 -19.74 6.40 -3.88
C ASP A 278 -19.46 5.33 -2.81
N ALA A 279 -18.85 5.74 -1.71
CA ALA A 279 -18.67 4.86 -0.57
C ALA A 279 -20.03 4.43 0.01
N PRO A 280 -20.18 3.19 0.50
CA PRO A 280 -21.39 2.71 1.14
C PRO A 280 -21.85 3.59 2.31
N ASP A 281 -23.15 3.62 2.58
CA ASP A 281 -23.74 4.48 3.61
C ASP A 281 -23.36 4.06 5.04
N ASP A 282 -22.98 2.81 5.25
CA ASP A 282 -22.53 2.23 6.52
C ASP A 282 -21.06 2.51 6.85
N VAL A 283 -20.31 3.11 5.94
CA VAL A 283 -18.93 3.54 6.22
C VAL A 283 -18.94 4.70 7.21
N THR A 284 -18.16 4.58 8.28
CA THR A 284 -17.96 5.67 9.24
C THR A 284 -17.40 6.90 8.55
N ARG A 285 -18.10 8.03 8.67
CA ARG A 285 -17.75 9.26 7.99
C ARG A 285 -16.96 10.19 8.91
N GLU A 286 -15.74 10.54 8.50
CA GLU A 286 -14.91 11.52 9.16
C GLU A 286 -15.12 12.93 8.57
N PRO A 287 -15.01 14.01 9.38
CA PRO A 287 -15.05 15.36 8.86
C PRO A 287 -13.99 15.62 7.79
N ASP A 288 -14.32 16.44 6.80
CA ASP A 288 -13.42 16.89 5.73
C ASP A 288 -12.92 15.79 4.76
N ILE A 289 -13.38 14.54 4.90
CA ILE A 289 -13.17 13.48 3.92
C ILE A 289 -14.37 13.43 2.96
N GLN A 290 -14.09 13.31 1.67
CA GLN A 290 -15.12 13.17 0.63
C GLN A 290 -15.40 11.68 0.36
N TYR A 291 -16.66 11.26 0.48
CA TYR A 291 -17.08 9.87 0.33
C TYR A 291 -17.71 9.58 -1.05
N THR A 292 -17.37 10.39 -2.01
CA THR A 292 -17.75 10.25 -3.42
C THR A 292 -16.51 10.36 -4.27
N PRO A 293 -16.49 9.75 -5.48
CA PRO A 293 -15.42 9.99 -6.44
C PRO A 293 -15.28 11.49 -6.72
N HIS A 294 -14.03 11.95 -6.75
CA HIS A 294 -13.74 13.39 -6.86
C HIS A 294 -14.00 13.91 -8.23
N GLN A 295 -14.72 13.69 -8.99
CA GLN A 295 -15.29 14.23 -10.23
C GLN A 295 -16.01 13.14 -11.01
N SER A 296 -17.21 13.42 -11.42
CA SER A 296 -18.08 12.46 -12.12
C SER A 296 -17.53 11.99 -13.49
N TYR A 297 -16.36 12.47 -13.91
CA TYR A 297 -15.73 12.14 -15.19
C TYR A 297 -14.33 11.54 -15.08
N TRP A 298 -13.84 11.25 -13.87
CA TRP A 298 -12.59 10.53 -13.71
C TRP A 298 -12.84 9.04 -13.47
N TYR A 299 -11.86 8.25 -13.79
CA TYR A 299 -11.84 6.80 -13.54
C TYR A 299 -10.41 6.38 -13.17
N VAL A 300 -10.27 5.29 -12.44
CA VAL A 300 -8.96 4.71 -12.16
C VAL A 300 -8.43 4.03 -13.41
N THR A 301 -7.23 4.42 -13.87
CA THR A 301 -6.54 3.76 -14.98
C THR A 301 -5.71 2.60 -14.49
N GLU A 302 -5.03 2.77 -13.35
CA GLU A 302 -4.16 1.77 -12.72
C GLU A 302 -3.63 2.27 -11.39
N PHE A 303 -2.94 1.38 -10.70
CA PHE A 303 -2.14 1.67 -9.52
C PHE A 303 -0.66 1.44 -9.84
N CYS A 304 0.18 2.40 -9.48
CA CYS A 304 1.62 2.26 -9.49
C CYS A 304 2.07 1.63 -8.17
N MET A 305 2.68 0.45 -8.25
CA MET A 305 3.09 -0.32 -7.08
C MET A 305 4.40 0.24 -6.54
N THR A 306 4.33 0.97 -5.43
CA THR A 306 5.51 1.50 -4.72
C THR A 306 6.25 0.40 -3.95
N TRP A 307 5.60 -0.76 -3.75
CA TRP A 307 6.10 -1.99 -3.11
C TRP A 307 5.23 -3.17 -3.56
N TYR A 308 5.66 -4.43 -3.40
CA TYR A 308 4.81 -5.61 -3.59
C TYR A 308 5.48 -6.89 -3.06
#